data_888f93dd88881fb6ef7471b9f45fb552
#
_entry.id   888f93dd88881fb6ef7471b9f45fb552
#
_cell.length_a   1.000
_cell.length_b   1.000
_cell.length_c   1.000
_cell.angle_alpha   90.00
_cell.angle_beta   90.00
_cell.angle_gamma   90.00
#
_symmetry.space_group_name_H-M   'P 1'
#
loop_
_entity.id
_entity.type
_entity.pdbx_description
1 polymer ?
#
loop_
_entity_poly.entity_id
_entity_poly.type
_entity_poly.pdbx_seq_one_letter_code
_entity_poly.pdbx_strand_id
1 'polypeptide(L)'
;MRTFWIVAVLLVGVEGNLLQFNKMIKIMTKKNAIPSYTSYGCYCGWGGRGRPKDATDRCCFVHDCFYGKVTDCDPKTDFYSYSEENGQIVCGGDDPCKKQICECDKAAAVCFGENLPTYKKRYMFYPDFLCTDPSETC
;
A
#
# COMPACT_ATOMS: atom_id res chain seq x y z
N MET A 1 17.15 -20.63 -12.20
CA MET A 1 16.59 -19.79 -13.28
C MET A 1 15.12 -20.08 -13.52
N ARG A 2 14.75 -21.34 -13.81
CA ARG A 2 13.33 -21.67 -14.05
C ARG A 2 12.43 -21.42 -12.85
N THR A 3 12.83 -21.87 -11.68
CA THR A 3 12.05 -21.68 -10.45
C THR A 3 11.89 -20.20 -10.16
N PHE A 4 12.98 -19.44 -10.32
CA PHE A 4 12.96 -18.01 -10.13
C PHE A 4 12.03 -17.32 -11.12
N TRP A 5 12.05 -17.75 -12.40
CA TRP A 5 11.19 -17.18 -13.42
C TRP A 5 9.71 -17.47 -13.15
N ILE A 6 9.39 -18.69 -12.73
CA ILE A 6 8.02 -19.08 -12.39
C ILE A 6 7.50 -18.24 -11.21
N VAL A 7 8.34 -18.03 -10.19
CA VAL A 7 7.96 -17.20 -9.04
C VAL A 7 7.71 -15.77 -9.49
N ALA A 8 8.55 -15.23 -10.38
CA ALA A 8 8.37 -13.87 -10.89
C ALA A 8 7.04 -13.73 -11.64
N VAL A 9 6.66 -14.71 -12.45
CA VAL A 9 5.38 -14.70 -13.19
C VAL A 9 4.20 -14.75 -12.22
N LEU A 10 4.27 -15.60 -11.19
CA LEU A 10 3.22 -15.69 -10.18
C LEU A 10 3.09 -14.38 -9.41
N LEU A 11 4.21 -13.76 -9.05
CA LEU A 11 4.19 -12.48 -8.34
C LEU A 11 3.55 -11.39 -9.20
N VAL A 12 3.85 -11.34 -10.49
CA VAL A 12 3.22 -10.36 -11.39
C VAL A 12 1.72 -10.58 -11.45
N GLY A 13 1.26 -11.84 -11.53
CA GLY A 13 -0.17 -12.15 -11.56
C GLY A 13 -0.89 -11.79 -10.26
N VAL A 14 -0.25 -12.06 -9.12
CA VAL A 14 -0.83 -11.77 -7.80
C VAL A 14 -0.72 -10.30 -7.45
N GLU A 15 0.35 -9.62 -7.90
CA GLU A 15 0.70 -8.26 -7.50
C GLU A 15 0.33 -7.20 -8.53
N GLY A 16 -0.58 -7.49 -9.48
CA GLY A 16 -0.93 -6.54 -10.53
C GLY A 16 -1.26 -5.15 -9.98
N ASN A 17 -2.19 -5.09 -9.05
CA ASN A 17 -2.58 -3.86 -8.35
C ASN A 17 -1.44 -3.33 -7.48
N LEU A 18 -0.75 -4.22 -6.77
CA LEU A 18 0.35 -3.82 -5.89
C LEU A 18 1.51 -3.20 -6.67
N LEU A 19 1.76 -3.61 -7.91
CA LEU A 19 2.75 -2.95 -8.76
C LEU A 19 2.35 -1.51 -9.06
N GLN A 20 1.06 -1.27 -9.33
CA GLN A 20 0.56 0.07 -9.56
C GLN A 20 0.68 0.93 -8.30
N PHE A 21 0.34 0.37 -7.15
CA PHE A 21 0.49 1.03 -5.86
C PHE A 21 1.97 1.37 -5.59
N ASN A 22 2.87 0.43 -5.86
CA ASN A 22 4.30 0.65 -5.68
C ASN A 22 4.80 1.83 -6.52
N LYS A 23 4.32 1.96 -7.76
CA LYS A 23 4.66 3.09 -8.62
C LYS A 23 4.14 4.41 -8.06
N MET A 24 2.92 4.42 -7.54
CA MET A 24 2.36 5.60 -6.89
C MET A 24 3.19 6.04 -5.69
N ILE A 25 3.62 5.09 -4.86
CA ILE A 25 4.47 5.37 -3.72
C ILE A 25 5.77 6.03 -4.16
N LYS A 26 6.38 5.50 -5.23
CA LYS A 26 7.62 6.10 -5.78
C LYS A 26 7.40 7.52 -6.27
N ILE A 27 6.28 7.78 -6.93
CA ILE A 27 5.93 9.12 -7.40
C ILE A 27 5.85 10.10 -6.22
N MET A 28 5.14 9.71 -5.16
CA MET A 28 4.84 10.62 -4.06
C MET A 28 5.95 10.74 -3.02
N THR A 29 6.78 9.72 -2.85
CA THR A 29 7.79 9.70 -1.79
C THR A 29 9.22 9.71 -2.29
N LYS A 30 9.47 9.37 -3.54
CA LYS A 30 10.79 9.12 -4.12
C LYS A 30 11.47 7.89 -3.53
N LYS A 31 10.81 7.17 -2.63
CA LYS A 31 11.30 5.92 -2.04
C LYS A 31 10.70 4.74 -2.77
N ASN A 32 11.40 3.61 -2.77
CA ASN A 32 10.85 2.35 -3.25
C ASN A 32 9.95 1.76 -2.17
N ALA A 33 8.75 1.30 -2.57
CA ALA A 33 7.83 0.68 -1.63
C ALA A 33 8.48 -0.53 -0.95
N ILE A 34 9.27 -1.28 -1.69
CA ILE A 34 10.09 -2.36 -1.14
C ILE A 34 11.52 -1.83 -1.00
N PRO A 35 12.11 -1.74 0.17
CA PRO A 35 11.60 -2.18 1.48
C PRO A 35 10.95 -1.08 2.34
N SER A 36 10.82 0.14 1.85
CA SER A 36 10.51 1.29 2.70
C SER A 36 9.12 1.23 3.33
N TYR A 37 8.16 0.57 2.67
CA TYR A 37 6.76 0.55 3.12
C TYR A 37 6.14 -0.86 3.15
N THR A 38 6.91 -1.92 2.90
CA THR A 38 6.37 -3.28 2.87
C THR A 38 6.40 -3.99 4.21
N SER A 39 7.15 -3.48 5.17
CA SER A 39 7.26 -4.08 6.50
C SER A 39 7.49 -3.00 7.54
N TYR A 40 6.73 -1.93 7.45
CA TYR A 40 6.89 -0.77 8.32
C TYR A 40 5.82 -0.78 9.41
N GLY A 41 6.24 -0.66 10.67
CA GLY A 41 5.33 -0.59 11.80
C GLY A 41 4.45 -1.83 11.95
N CYS A 42 3.22 -1.61 12.39
CA CYS A 42 2.28 -2.70 12.67
C CYS A 42 1.31 -2.99 11.53
N TYR A 43 1.16 -2.08 10.56
CA TYR A 43 0.13 -2.20 9.52
C TYR A 43 0.64 -2.17 8.09
N CYS A 44 1.85 -1.70 7.84
CA CYS A 44 2.40 -1.68 6.49
C CYS A 44 2.99 -3.05 6.14
N GLY A 45 2.28 -3.82 5.34
CA GLY A 45 2.69 -5.16 4.93
C GLY A 45 1.68 -6.21 5.32
N TRP A 46 2.18 -7.38 5.74
CA TRP A 46 1.34 -8.53 6.07
C TRP A 46 0.69 -8.38 7.43
N GLY A 47 -0.59 -8.79 7.50
CA GLY A 47 -1.34 -8.82 8.75
C GLY A 47 -1.79 -7.43 9.17
N GLY A 48 -1.56 -7.12 10.42
CA GLY A 48 -1.96 -5.86 11.00
C GLY A 48 -2.70 -6.11 12.31
N ARG A 49 -2.11 -5.65 13.40
CA ARG A 49 -2.72 -5.73 14.72
C ARG A 49 -2.11 -4.66 15.61
N GLY A 50 -2.79 -4.39 16.70
CA GLY A 50 -2.35 -3.39 17.65
C GLY A 50 -2.71 -1.99 17.16
N ARG A 51 -1.92 -1.02 17.57
CA ARG A 51 -2.11 0.37 17.16
C ARG A 51 -1.03 0.78 16.17
N PRO A 52 -1.35 1.60 15.18
CA PRO A 52 -0.32 2.16 14.31
C PRO A 52 0.77 2.86 15.12
N LYS A 53 2.02 2.66 14.73
CA LYS A 53 3.16 3.20 15.46
C LYS A 53 3.35 4.70 15.28
N ASP A 54 2.99 5.21 14.12
CA ASP A 54 3.14 6.62 13.77
C ASP A 54 2.20 6.98 12.62
N ALA A 55 2.34 8.20 12.09
CA ALA A 55 1.49 8.67 11.01
C ALA A 55 1.67 7.86 9.72
N THR A 56 2.90 7.45 9.41
CA THR A 56 3.14 6.59 8.23
C THR A 56 2.44 5.25 8.38
N ASP A 57 2.54 4.62 9.53
CA ASP A 57 1.87 3.35 9.83
C ASP A 57 0.35 3.50 9.77
N ARG A 58 -0.17 4.65 10.22
CA ARG A 58 -1.60 4.95 10.14
C ARG A 58 -2.07 5.06 8.69
N CYS A 59 -1.23 5.55 7.77
CA CYS A 59 -1.57 5.52 6.35
C CYS A 59 -1.89 4.09 5.89
N CYS A 60 -1.10 3.13 6.35
CA CYS A 60 -1.32 1.72 6.04
C CYS A 60 -2.58 1.17 6.69
N PHE A 61 -2.83 1.55 7.94
CA PHE A 61 -4.05 1.14 8.64
C PHE A 61 -5.30 1.60 7.89
N VAL A 62 -5.34 2.86 7.50
CA VAL A 62 -6.47 3.42 6.75
C VAL A 62 -6.60 2.73 5.39
N HIS A 63 -5.49 2.47 4.72
CA HIS A 63 -5.46 1.78 3.44
C HIS A 63 -6.06 0.36 3.57
N ASP A 64 -5.68 -0.38 4.60
CA ASP A 64 -6.22 -1.70 4.87
C ASP A 64 -7.74 -1.64 5.12
N CYS A 65 -8.19 -0.66 5.89
CA CYS A 65 -9.61 -0.46 6.15
C CYS A 65 -10.38 -0.18 4.86
N PHE A 66 -9.82 0.65 3.99
CA PHE A 66 -10.43 0.99 2.70
C PHE A 66 -10.56 -0.27 1.83
N TYR A 67 -9.50 -1.06 1.75
CA TYR A 67 -9.51 -2.31 0.99
C TYR A 67 -10.61 -3.27 1.50
N GLY A 68 -10.82 -3.31 2.80
CA GLY A 68 -11.85 -4.16 3.40
C GLY A 68 -13.28 -3.77 3.01
N LYS A 69 -13.49 -2.55 2.53
CA LYS A 69 -14.81 -2.07 2.07
C LYS A 69 -15.07 -2.33 0.59
N VAL A 70 -14.04 -2.71 -0.17
CA VAL A 70 -14.17 -2.98 -1.60
C VAL A 70 -14.58 -4.43 -1.78
N THR A 71 -15.79 -4.66 -2.30
CA THR A 71 -16.36 -6.00 -2.41
C THR A 71 -16.67 -6.45 -3.83
N ASP A 72 -16.82 -5.51 -4.77
CA ASP A 72 -17.24 -5.83 -6.14
C ASP A 72 -16.07 -6.13 -7.09
N CYS A 73 -14.84 -6.01 -6.62
CA CYS A 73 -13.63 -6.31 -7.36
C CYS A 73 -12.54 -6.66 -6.35
N ASP A 74 -11.39 -7.14 -6.84
CA ASP A 74 -10.30 -7.57 -5.98
C ASP A 74 -9.29 -6.44 -5.83
N PRO A 75 -9.20 -5.78 -4.65
CA PRO A 75 -8.30 -4.65 -4.47
C PRO A 75 -6.83 -5.01 -4.54
N LYS A 76 -6.46 -6.28 -4.39
CA LYS A 76 -5.05 -6.69 -4.40
C LYS A 76 -4.56 -7.13 -5.77
N THR A 77 -5.44 -7.59 -6.64
CA THR A 77 -5.05 -8.19 -7.92
C THR A 77 -5.57 -7.47 -9.15
N ASP A 78 -6.70 -6.77 -9.04
CA ASP A 78 -7.29 -6.12 -10.20
C ASP A 78 -6.51 -4.86 -10.58
N PHE A 79 -6.23 -4.71 -11.87
CA PHE A 79 -5.63 -3.51 -12.41
C PHE A 79 -6.66 -2.39 -12.51
N TYR A 80 -6.23 -1.18 -12.33
CA TYR A 80 -7.04 0.01 -12.57
C TYR A 80 -6.30 0.95 -13.54
N SER A 81 -6.99 2.00 -13.97
CA SER A 81 -6.39 3.00 -14.85
C SER A 81 -6.03 4.26 -14.06
N TYR A 82 -4.81 4.74 -14.27
CA TYR A 82 -4.40 6.02 -13.70
C TYR A 82 -3.31 6.64 -14.56
N SER A 83 -3.13 7.93 -14.40
CA SER A 83 -2.04 8.67 -15.03
C SER A 83 -1.36 9.57 -14.00
N GLU A 84 -0.14 9.98 -14.33
CA GLU A 84 0.59 10.98 -13.55
C GLU A 84 0.56 12.29 -14.35
N GLU A 85 0.11 13.35 -13.70
CA GLU A 85 0.04 14.68 -14.32
C GLU A 85 0.63 15.70 -13.36
N ASN A 86 1.79 16.26 -13.72
CA ASN A 86 2.48 17.26 -12.90
C ASN A 86 2.75 16.81 -11.47
N GLY A 87 3.16 15.54 -11.30
CA GLY A 87 3.41 14.97 -9.98
C GLY A 87 2.16 14.57 -9.22
N GLN A 88 0.99 14.67 -9.85
CA GLN A 88 -0.27 14.25 -9.27
C GLN A 88 -0.74 12.95 -9.90
N ILE A 89 -1.41 12.12 -9.11
CA ILE A 89 -1.99 10.87 -9.57
C ILE A 89 -3.46 11.13 -9.89
N VAL A 90 -3.87 10.75 -11.12
CA VAL A 90 -5.24 10.94 -11.58
C VAL A 90 -5.82 9.58 -11.90
N CYS A 91 -6.82 9.17 -11.13
CA CYS A 91 -7.54 7.91 -11.34
C CYS A 91 -8.56 8.08 -12.47
N GLY A 92 -8.65 7.10 -13.35
CA GLY A 92 -9.53 7.15 -14.52
C GLY A 92 -10.26 5.83 -14.75
N GLY A 93 -10.78 5.69 -15.97
CA GLY A 93 -11.52 4.51 -16.39
C GLY A 93 -13.00 4.58 -16.03
N ASP A 94 -13.76 3.59 -16.56
CA ASP A 94 -15.22 3.57 -16.44
C ASP A 94 -15.74 2.61 -15.38
N ASP A 95 -14.88 1.79 -14.80
CA ASP A 95 -15.28 0.81 -13.79
C ASP A 95 -15.24 1.47 -12.41
N PRO A 96 -16.41 1.65 -11.76
CA PRO A 96 -16.46 2.35 -10.46
C PRO A 96 -15.68 1.64 -9.36
N CYS A 97 -15.68 0.30 -9.36
CA CYS A 97 -14.97 -0.47 -8.34
C CYS A 97 -13.47 -0.33 -8.49
N LYS A 98 -12.96 -0.45 -9.71
CA LYS A 98 -11.53 -0.28 -9.98
C LYS A 98 -11.08 1.15 -9.68
N LYS A 99 -11.90 2.13 -10.00
CA LYS A 99 -11.60 3.53 -9.67
C LYS A 99 -11.52 3.74 -8.17
N GLN A 100 -12.38 3.05 -7.41
CA GLN A 100 -12.35 3.09 -5.95
C GLN A 100 -11.04 2.53 -5.40
N ILE A 101 -10.53 1.43 -5.96
CA ILE A 101 -9.22 0.88 -5.59
C ILE A 101 -8.12 1.91 -5.88
N CYS A 102 -8.16 2.51 -7.04
CA CYS A 102 -7.20 3.54 -7.44
C CYS A 102 -7.18 4.69 -6.44
N GLU A 103 -8.35 5.20 -6.07
CA GLU A 103 -8.45 6.28 -5.09
C GLU A 103 -7.91 5.88 -3.73
N CYS A 104 -8.12 4.63 -3.33
CA CYS A 104 -7.57 4.10 -2.08
C CYS A 104 -6.05 4.09 -2.10
N ASP A 105 -5.46 3.56 -3.18
CA ASP A 105 -4.00 3.51 -3.32
C ASP A 105 -3.40 4.91 -3.42
N LYS A 106 -4.03 5.78 -4.17
CA LYS A 106 -3.61 7.18 -4.27
C LYS A 106 -3.60 7.85 -2.90
N ALA A 107 -4.66 7.69 -2.13
CA ALA A 107 -4.75 8.30 -0.80
C ALA A 107 -3.61 7.83 0.11
N ALA A 108 -3.27 6.54 0.06
CA ALA A 108 -2.16 6.02 0.85
C ALA A 108 -0.81 6.58 0.37
N ALA A 109 -0.58 6.64 -0.94
CA ALA A 109 0.66 7.17 -1.49
C ALA A 109 0.84 8.65 -1.13
N VAL A 110 -0.21 9.45 -1.23
CA VAL A 110 -0.21 10.86 -0.83
C VAL A 110 0.06 10.97 0.68
N CYS A 111 -0.59 10.13 1.47
CA CYS A 111 -0.39 10.09 2.92
C CYS A 111 1.08 9.81 3.27
N PHE A 112 1.70 8.85 2.61
CA PHE A 112 3.13 8.56 2.81
C PHE A 112 3.99 9.78 2.48
N GLY A 113 3.71 10.44 1.37
CA GLY A 113 4.44 11.65 0.96
C GLY A 113 4.33 12.76 1.99
N GLU A 114 3.13 12.98 2.52
CA GLU A 114 2.88 14.01 3.53
C GLU A 114 3.57 13.72 4.85
N ASN A 115 3.84 12.44 5.15
CA ASN A 115 4.40 12.02 6.42
C ASN A 115 5.88 11.63 6.32
N LEU A 116 6.57 11.96 5.23
CA LEU A 116 8.00 11.76 5.11
C LEU A 116 8.79 12.42 6.25
N PRO A 117 8.46 13.63 6.72
CA PRO A 117 9.22 14.26 7.81
C PRO A 117 9.28 13.45 9.09
N THR A 118 8.30 12.58 9.34
CA THR A 118 8.25 11.75 10.55
C THR A 118 8.56 10.29 10.31
N TYR A 119 8.89 9.91 9.08
CA TYR A 119 9.27 8.54 8.74
C TYR A 119 10.49 8.11 9.56
N LYS A 120 10.43 6.91 10.16
CA LYS A 120 11.51 6.42 11.04
C LYS A 120 12.04 5.08 10.53
N LYS A 121 13.31 5.03 10.17
CA LYS A 121 13.95 3.79 9.71
C LYS A 121 13.84 2.66 10.74
N ARG A 122 13.76 2.98 12.02
CA ARG A 122 13.65 1.97 13.07
C ARG A 122 12.35 1.18 13.00
N TYR A 123 11.34 1.68 12.29
CA TYR A 123 10.09 0.95 12.09
C TYR A 123 10.08 0.09 10.83
N MET A 124 11.12 0.16 10.00
CA MET A 124 11.30 -0.79 8.91
C MET A 124 11.58 -2.17 9.50
N PHE A 125 10.98 -3.22 8.91
CA PHE A 125 11.12 -4.59 9.40
C PHE A 125 10.71 -4.76 10.86
N TYR A 126 9.69 -4.01 11.27
CA TYR A 126 9.22 -4.02 12.65
C TYR A 126 8.58 -5.37 12.98
N PRO A 127 9.02 -6.06 14.05
CA PRO A 127 8.49 -7.38 14.37
C PRO A 127 7.03 -7.33 14.85
N ASP A 128 6.19 -8.20 14.31
CA ASP A 128 4.76 -8.25 14.67
C ASP A 128 4.54 -8.50 16.16
N PHE A 129 5.43 -9.27 16.80
CA PHE A 129 5.25 -9.57 18.22
C PHE A 129 5.37 -8.35 19.13
N LEU A 130 5.88 -7.23 18.60
CA LEU A 130 5.93 -5.98 19.34
C LEU A 130 4.65 -5.14 19.20
N CYS A 131 3.72 -5.56 18.33
CA CYS A 131 2.43 -4.89 18.14
C CYS A 131 1.43 -5.45 19.16
N THR A 132 1.59 -5.06 20.42
CA THR A 132 0.89 -5.67 21.55
C THR A 132 -0.29 -4.86 22.07
N ASP A 133 -0.46 -3.62 21.64
CA ASP A 133 -1.59 -2.80 22.07
C ASP A 133 -2.91 -3.43 21.57
N PRO A 134 -4.04 -3.14 22.24
CA PRO A 134 -5.33 -3.55 21.71
C PRO A 134 -5.52 -3.07 20.27
N SER A 135 -6.00 -3.95 19.40
CA SER A 135 -6.14 -3.61 17.99
C SER A 135 -7.18 -2.54 17.75
N GLU A 136 -6.83 -1.57 16.92
CA GLU A 136 -7.77 -0.56 16.47
C GLU A 136 -8.74 -1.17 15.47
N THR A 137 -9.98 -0.69 15.47
CA THR A 137 -10.98 -1.11 14.48
C THR A 137 -11.22 -0.01 13.46
N CYS A 138 -11.58 -0.43 12.24
CA CYS A 138 -11.98 0.54 11.22
C CYS A 138 -13.31 1.24 11.58
#